data_c1e2d19024fc3101496fe2a78463851a
#
_entry.id   c1e2d19024fc3101496fe2a78463851a
#
_cell.length_a   1.000
_cell.length_b   1.000
_cell.length_c   1.000
_cell.angle_alpha   90.00
_cell.angle_beta   90.00
_cell.angle_gamma   90.00
#
_symmetry.space_group_name_H-M   'P 1'
#
loop_
_entity.id
_entity.type
_entity.pdbx_description
1 polymer ?
#
loop_
_entity_poly.entity_id
_entity_poly.type
_entity_poly.pdbx_seq_one_letter_code
_entity_poly.pdbx_strand_id
1 'polypeptide(L)'
;MSKHTRPLLAFLILTLAILACDLPIPTVPGAPPTSSGTATPPFSPDDVGTVVAMTLTAMVPAGDPVTVTATATAPEGSPGLLPRSLYFLAPDPSALMQVFRMEADGSEPRQITTEAVEVVDYDVSRVDGSVAFVANNQLVLIRADGSDREVLVDGGAVDVNNPFISTINSPVFSPDGQTLAYGYQGLQLYSFATGTSELKIENQVDDVGGGLFVPRELYEPERYSPDGTKLLITLGYYEGASSAVYLPASNELVRLTGGEGALICCDDTEWAADGSSFYSANPTMGMFSSGLWRVDAATGAVTTLIPGDAGGGNYNLADEAYLAPDGQLYFLFASVPSPEGIITRSPLQAVRSAPDAVTGRTVLSTETFELLNETMWAPDASFLIAVLAPSPEIYQGGEAKIVYFDGRPSAPLTSFAQRMKWGP
;
A
#
# COMPACT_ATOMS: atom_id res chain seq x y z
N MET A 1 41.29 -2.61 22.47
CA MET A 1 40.87 -1.61 21.49
C MET A 1 40.05 -0.56 22.19
N SER A 2 40.40 0.71 22.05
CA SER A 2 39.80 1.84 22.79
C SER A 2 38.34 2.04 22.35
N LYS A 3 37.47 2.42 23.29
CA LYS A 3 36.01 2.66 23.04
C LYS A 3 35.74 3.76 21.99
N HIS A 4 36.72 4.51 21.57
CA HIS A 4 36.63 5.60 20.60
C HIS A 4 36.89 5.18 19.13
N THR A 5 37.29 3.96 18.86
CA THR A 5 37.59 3.50 17.48
C THR A 5 36.37 2.89 16.78
N ARG A 6 35.29 2.54 17.50
CA ARG A 6 34.11 1.93 16.91
C ARG A 6 33.21 2.91 16.07
N PRO A 7 32.95 4.15 16.51
CA PRO A 7 32.17 5.07 15.70
C PRO A 7 32.93 5.54 14.43
N LEU A 8 34.26 5.66 14.50
CA LEU A 8 35.06 6.04 13.33
C LEU A 8 35.08 4.95 12.24
N LEU A 9 35.01 3.68 12.63
CA LEU A 9 34.97 2.57 11.67
C LEU A 9 33.63 2.49 10.97
N ALA A 10 32.50 2.74 11.69
CA ALA A 10 31.17 2.77 11.12
C ALA A 10 30.99 3.95 10.14
N PHE A 11 31.53 5.11 10.46
CA PHE A 11 31.52 6.28 9.58
C PHE A 11 32.36 6.05 8.31
N LEU A 12 33.49 5.36 8.43
CA LEU A 12 34.36 5.04 7.28
C LEU A 12 33.70 4.03 6.33
N ILE A 13 32.93 3.08 6.84
CA ILE A 13 32.21 2.09 6.04
C ILE A 13 31.04 2.77 5.30
N LEU A 14 30.30 3.67 5.97
CA LEU A 14 29.18 4.40 5.36
C LEU A 14 29.66 5.36 4.26
N THR A 15 30.78 6.07 4.46
CA THR A 15 31.35 6.95 3.42
C THR A 15 31.91 6.18 2.24
N LEU A 16 32.44 4.96 2.43
CA LEU A 16 32.88 4.09 1.35
C LEU A 16 31.73 3.53 0.52
N ALA A 17 30.56 3.28 1.12
CA ALA A 17 29.37 2.83 0.40
C ALA A 17 28.77 3.93 -0.51
N ILE A 18 28.80 5.19 -0.07
CA ILE A 18 28.31 6.34 -0.86
C ILE A 18 29.25 6.64 -2.04
N LEU A 19 30.56 6.45 -1.88
CA LEU A 19 31.56 6.65 -2.94
C LEU A 19 31.59 5.54 -4.00
N ALA A 20 31.02 4.36 -3.72
CA ALA A 20 30.98 3.25 -4.67
C ALA A 20 30.00 3.45 -5.82
N CYS A 21 29.05 4.38 -5.71
CA CYS A 21 28.08 4.67 -6.77
C CYS A 21 28.60 5.61 -7.86
N ASP A 22 29.75 6.28 -7.66
CA ASP A 22 30.28 7.30 -8.61
C ASP A 22 31.65 6.95 -9.23
N LEU A 23 32.13 5.71 -9.12
CA LEU A 23 33.40 5.33 -9.76
C LEU A 23 33.19 5.00 -11.24
N PRO A 24 33.88 5.68 -12.17
CA PRO A 24 33.85 5.33 -13.58
C PRO A 24 34.42 3.92 -13.79
N ILE A 25 33.73 3.10 -14.56
CA ILE A 25 34.14 1.75 -14.95
C ILE A 25 35.53 1.84 -15.60
N PRO A 26 36.56 1.07 -15.17
CA PRO A 26 37.86 1.10 -15.82
C PRO A 26 37.74 0.60 -17.26
N THR A 27 38.11 1.42 -18.23
CA THR A 27 38.19 1.05 -19.64
C THR A 27 39.34 0.05 -19.84
N VAL A 28 39.01 -1.09 -20.42
CA VAL A 28 40.01 -2.09 -20.86
C VAL A 28 40.82 -1.49 -22.00
N PRO A 29 42.17 -1.52 -21.93
CA PRO A 29 43.00 -1.05 -23.02
C PRO A 29 42.92 -2.02 -24.21
N GLY A 30 42.44 -1.55 -25.35
CA GLY A 30 42.50 -2.31 -26.60
C GLY A 30 41.30 -2.24 -27.55
N ALA A 31 40.24 -1.49 -27.25
CA ALA A 31 39.15 -1.30 -28.21
C ALA A 31 39.41 -0.07 -29.11
N PRO A 32 39.13 -0.15 -30.42
CA PRO A 32 39.28 0.99 -31.33
C PRO A 32 38.29 2.10 -30.99
N PRO A 33 38.56 3.37 -31.28
CA PRO A 33 37.73 4.49 -30.93
C PRO A 33 36.40 4.41 -31.67
N THR A 34 35.31 4.18 -30.94
CA THR A 34 33.96 4.43 -31.45
C THR A 34 33.68 5.92 -31.41
N SER A 35 33.24 6.44 -32.53
CA SER A 35 32.84 7.83 -32.74
C SER A 35 31.90 8.32 -31.66
N SER A 36 32.20 9.51 -31.09
CA SER A 36 31.34 10.24 -30.17
C SER A 36 30.05 10.69 -30.88
N GLY A 37 29.07 9.83 -30.96
CA GLY A 37 27.69 10.22 -31.19
C GLY A 37 27.10 10.67 -29.86
N THR A 38 26.63 11.88 -29.78
CA THR A 38 25.83 12.40 -28.68
C THR A 38 24.61 11.50 -28.57
N ALA A 39 24.52 10.74 -27.49
CA ALA A 39 23.33 9.93 -27.20
C ALA A 39 22.17 10.88 -26.90
N THR A 40 21.30 11.05 -27.85
CA THR A 40 19.97 11.63 -27.63
C THR A 40 19.21 10.66 -26.75
N PRO A 41 18.53 11.09 -25.70
CA PRO A 41 17.68 10.19 -24.93
C PRO A 41 16.65 9.54 -25.86
N PRO A 42 16.34 8.27 -25.72
CA PRO A 42 15.58 7.49 -26.71
C PRO A 42 14.14 7.95 -26.93
N PHE A 43 13.59 8.82 -26.07
CA PHE A 43 12.23 9.36 -26.23
C PHE A 43 12.12 10.78 -25.66
N SER A 44 11.49 11.68 -26.43
CA SER A 44 11.00 12.97 -25.92
C SER A 44 9.57 12.78 -25.36
N PRO A 45 9.07 13.67 -24.49
CA PRO A 45 7.66 13.64 -24.03
C PRO A 45 6.65 13.65 -25.20
N ASP A 46 6.99 14.28 -26.31
CA ASP A 46 6.15 14.34 -27.50
C ASP A 46 6.09 12.99 -28.25
N ASP A 47 7.16 12.17 -28.18
CA ASP A 47 7.20 10.86 -28.81
C ASP A 47 6.28 9.86 -28.10
N VAL A 48 6.14 9.95 -26.77
CA VAL A 48 5.23 9.12 -25.99
C VAL A 48 3.77 9.43 -26.33
N GLY A 49 3.44 10.71 -26.45
CA GLY A 49 2.09 11.14 -26.87
C GLY A 49 1.72 10.62 -28.26
N THR A 50 2.68 10.63 -29.19
CA THR A 50 2.46 10.16 -30.56
C THR A 50 2.28 8.64 -30.65
N VAL A 51 3.02 7.88 -29.87
CA VAL A 51 2.88 6.41 -29.83
C VAL A 51 1.52 5.99 -29.24
N VAL A 52 1.07 6.65 -28.17
CA VAL A 52 -0.26 6.41 -27.58
C VAL A 52 -1.38 6.76 -28.55
N ALA A 53 -1.28 7.90 -29.25
CA ALA A 53 -2.26 8.32 -30.24
C ALA A 53 -2.33 7.36 -31.46
N MET A 54 -1.18 6.84 -31.92
CA MET A 54 -1.14 5.86 -33.02
C MET A 54 -1.73 4.52 -32.63
N THR A 55 -1.53 4.07 -31.39
CA THR A 55 -2.10 2.79 -30.91
C THR A 55 -3.63 2.88 -30.78
N LEU A 56 -4.16 4.02 -30.32
CA LEU A 56 -5.61 4.23 -30.23
C LEU A 56 -6.28 4.37 -31.61
N THR A 57 -5.58 4.91 -32.61
CA THR A 57 -6.13 5.08 -33.97
C THR A 57 -6.17 3.76 -34.75
N ALA A 58 -5.29 2.80 -34.43
CA ALA A 58 -5.22 1.49 -35.11
C ALA A 58 -6.32 0.51 -34.66
N MET A 59 -7.09 0.81 -33.61
CA MET A 59 -8.13 -0.08 -33.06
C MET A 59 -9.55 0.25 -33.50
N VAL A 60 -9.79 1.20 -34.39
CA VAL A 60 -11.12 1.49 -34.93
C VAL A 60 -11.31 0.84 -36.30
N PRO A 61 -12.07 -0.24 -36.46
CA PRO A 61 -12.45 -0.73 -37.77
C PRO A 61 -13.42 0.25 -38.45
N ALA A 62 -13.13 0.62 -39.67
CA ALA A 62 -14.04 1.39 -40.50
C ALA A 62 -15.31 0.55 -40.81
N GLY A 63 -16.38 0.80 -40.12
CA GLY A 63 -17.72 0.24 -40.37
C GLY A 63 -18.75 1.37 -40.30
N ASP A 64 -19.67 1.37 -41.26
CA ASP A 64 -20.71 2.39 -41.47
C ASP A 64 -21.53 2.70 -40.20
N PRO A 65 -22.06 3.94 -40.05
CA PRO A 65 -22.80 4.36 -38.87
C PRO A 65 -24.16 3.64 -38.81
N VAL A 66 -24.28 2.67 -37.90
CA VAL A 66 -25.57 2.14 -37.51
C VAL A 66 -26.12 2.99 -36.38
N THR A 67 -27.10 3.80 -36.69
CA THR A 67 -27.90 4.53 -35.70
C THR A 67 -28.76 3.52 -34.93
N VAL A 68 -28.31 3.13 -33.71
CA VAL A 68 -29.16 2.34 -32.81
C VAL A 68 -29.60 3.25 -31.68
N THR A 69 -30.80 3.80 -31.79
CA THR A 69 -31.52 4.39 -30.65
C THR A 69 -32.10 3.24 -29.84
N ALA A 70 -31.41 2.78 -28.83
CA ALA A 70 -31.97 1.93 -27.80
C ALA A 70 -31.85 2.66 -26.47
N THR A 71 -32.95 3.27 -26.04
CA THR A 71 -33.16 3.66 -24.66
C THR A 71 -33.34 2.34 -23.88
N ALA A 72 -32.28 1.72 -23.44
CA ALA A 72 -32.34 0.61 -22.50
C ALA A 72 -32.62 1.21 -21.12
N THR A 73 -33.83 1.08 -20.64
CA THR A 73 -34.15 1.19 -19.21
C THR A 73 -33.37 0.09 -18.53
N ALA A 74 -32.39 0.45 -17.66
CA ALA A 74 -31.66 -0.52 -16.87
C ALA A 74 -32.66 -1.37 -16.06
N PRO A 75 -32.57 -2.69 -16.06
CA PRO A 75 -33.41 -3.52 -15.21
C PRO A 75 -33.04 -3.22 -13.74
N GLU A 76 -34.04 -2.86 -12.95
CA GLU A 76 -33.92 -2.80 -11.50
C GLU A 76 -33.48 -4.18 -10.99
N GLY A 77 -32.29 -4.25 -10.38
CA GLY A 77 -31.85 -5.41 -9.60
C GLY A 77 -30.79 -6.33 -10.16
N SER A 78 -29.98 -5.92 -11.14
CA SER A 78 -28.72 -6.65 -11.37
C SER A 78 -27.79 -6.40 -10.16
N PRO A 79 -27.25 -7.46 -9.52
CA PRO A 79 -26.22 -7.26 -8.49
C PRO A 79 -25.08 -6.45 -9.12
N GLY A 80 -24.62 -5.40 -8.43
CA GLY A 80 -23.50 -4.60 -8.87
C GLY A 80 -22.26 -5.47 -9.13
N LEU A 81 -21.34 -4.98 -9.95
CA LEU A 81 -20.07 -5.65 -10.20
C LEU A 81 -19.24 -5.76 -8.91
N LEU A 82 -19.34 -4.75 -8.05
CA LEU A 82 -18.65 -4.62 -6.78
C LEU A 82 -19.67 -4.59 -5.62
N PRO A 83 -19.29 -5.03 -4.40
CA PRO A 83 -20.16 -4.99 -3.23
C PRO A 83 -20.41 -3.58 -2.71
N ARG A 84 -19.51 -2.65 -3.01
CA ARG A 84 -19.49 -1.25 -2.58
C ARG A 84 -18.77 -0.39 -3.60
N SER A 85 -18.82 0.93 -3.43
CA SER A 85 -17.97 1.83 -4.20
C SER A 85 -16.50 1.56 -3.90
N LEU A 86 -15.65 1.67 -4.93
CA LEU A 86 -14.21 1.49 -4.85
C LEU A 86 -13.51 2.83 -5.09
N TYR A 87 -12.61 3.19 -4.18
CA TYR A 87 -11.75 4.36 -4.33
C TYR A 87 -10.32 3.90 -4.59
N PHE A 88 -9.57 4.66 -5.37
CA PHE A 88 -8.16 4.36 -5.67
C PHE A 88 -7.44 5.61 -6.17
N LEU A 89 -6.12 5.63 -6.06
CA LEU A 89 -5.29 6.61 -6.72
C LEU A 89 -5.06 6.19 -8.17
N ALA A 90 -5.17 7.15 -9.08
CA ALA A 90 -4.81 6.99 -10.48
C ALA A 90 -4.31 8.33 -11.05
N PRO A 91 -3.49 8.32 -12.12
CA PRO A 91 -3.04 9.54 -12.77
C PRO A 91 -4.20 10.23 -13.49
N ASP A 92 -4.31 11.53 -13.32
CA ASP A 92 -5.20 12.38 -14.10
C ASP A 92 -4.60 12.68 -15.50
N PRO A 93 -5.27 13.44 -16.38
CA PRO A 93 -4.70 13.83 -17.69
C PRO A 93 -3.41 14.62 -17.64
N SER A 94 -3.05 15.19 -16.48
CA SER A 94 -1.77 15.89 -16.25
C SER A 94 -0.70 14.97 -15.64
N ALA A 95 -0.98 13.66 -15.55
CA ALA A 95 -0.16 12.64 -14.91
C ALA A 95 0.05 12.86 -13.39
N LEU A 96 -0.81 13.62 -12.72
CA LEU A 96 -0.81 13.77 -11.26
C LEU A 96 -1.69 12.70 -10.63
N MET A 97 -1.20 12.05 -9.58
CA MET A 97 -2.00 11.09 -8.82
C MET A 97 -3.14 11.79 -8.11
N GLN A 98 -4.37 11.37 -8.38
CA GLN A 98 -5.60 11.89 -7.81
C GLN A 98 -6.47 10.74 -7.30
N VAL A 99 -7.42 11.03 -6.42
CA VAL A 99 -8.40 10.04 -5.95
C VAL A 99 -9.52 9.92 -6.99
N PHE A 100 -9.78 8.69 -7.39
CA PHE A 100 -10.91 8.30 -8.23
C PHE A 100 -11.87 7.42 -7.45
N ARG A 101 -13.13 7.46 -7.83
CA ARG A 101 -14.19 6.60 -7.29
C ARG A 101 -14.91 5.88 -8.43
N MET A 102 -15.06 4.57 -8.29
CA MET A 102 -15.92 3.72 -9.11
C MET A 102 -17.15 3.32 -8.30
N GLU A 103 -18.32 3.42 -8.88
CA GLU A 103 -19.56 2.99 -8.22
C GLU A 103 -19.66 1.45 -8.18
N ALA A 104 -20.54 0.91 -7.31
CA ALA A 104 -20.72 -0.53 -7.15
C ALA A 104 -21.18 -1.25 -8.43
N ASP A 105 -21.79 -0.54 -9.38
CA ASP A 105 -22.18 -1.10 -10.68
C ASP A 105 -21.04 -1.28 -11.67
N GLY A 106 -19.82 -0.81 -11.31
CA GLY A 106 -18.62 -0.88 -12.16
C GLY A 106 -18.60 0.15 -13.27
N SER A 107 -19.39 1.21 -13.16
CA SER A 107 -19.35 2.34 -14.12
C SER A 107 -17.99 3.02 -14.14
N GLU A 108 -17.72 3.78 -15.21
CA GLU A 108 -16.46 4.50 -15.39
C GLU A 108 -16.06 5.30 -14.14
N PRO A 109 -14.80 5.18 -13.68
CA PRO A 109 -14.32 5.88 -12.50
C PRO A 109 -14.42 7.39 -12.66
N ARG A 110 -14.92 8.06 -11.64
CA ARG A 110 -14.99 9.51 -11.56
C ARG A 110 -13.87 10.04 -10.68
N GLN A 111 -13.14 11.04 -11.18
CA GLN A 111 -12.15 11.78 -10.38
C GLN A 111 -12.84 12.57 -9.26
N ILE A 112 -12.33 12.44 -8.02
CA ILE A 112 -12.88 13.11 -6.83
C ILE A 112 -12.02 14.32 -6.45
N THR A 113 -10.68 14.18 -6.49
CA THR A 113 -9.77 15.29 -6.19
C THR A 113 -9.23 15.93 -7.48
N THR A 114 -8.95 17.23 -7.43
CA THR A 114 -8.40 18.01 -8.56
C THR A 114 -7.30 18.93 -8.07
N GLU A 115 -6.34 18.34 -7.33
CA GLU A 115 -5.22 19.08 -6.77
C GLU A 115 -4.20 19.46 -7.86
N ALA A 116 -3.52 20.59 -7.65
CA ALA A 116 -2.46 21.05 -8.55
C ALA A 116 -1.13 20.29 -8.36
N VAL A 117 -1.08 19.38 -7.39
CA VAL A 117 0.03 18.47 -7.06
C VAL A 117 -0.53 17.08 -6.82
N GLU A 118 0.34 16.08 -6.72
CA GLU A 118 -0.08 14.71 -6.42
C GLU A 118 -0.75 14.60 -5.05
N VAL A 119 -1.82 13.81 -4.97
CA VAL A 119 -2.32 13.24 -3.74
C VAL A 119 -1.38 12.10 -3.36
N VAL A 120 -0.71 12.21 -2.23
CA VAL A 120 0.31 11.24 -1.81
C VAL A 120 -0.27 10.13 -0.94
N ASP A 121 -1.37 10.43 -0.23
CA ASP A 121 -2.06 9.46 0.62
C ASP A 121 -3.51 9.88 0.85
N TYR A 122 -4.38 8.91 1.19
CA TYR A 122 -5.79 9.19 1.46
C TYR A 122 -6.47 8.06 2.23
N ASP A 123 -7.61 8.38 2.86
CA ASP A 123 -8.56 7.40 3.37
C ASP A 123 -10.01 7.82 3.09
N VAL A 124 -10.92 6.87 3.21
CA VAL A 124 -12.35 7.04 2.88
C VAL A 124 -13.21 6.75 4.09
N SER A 125 -14.06 7.70 4.43
CA SER A 125 -15.10 7.52 5.47
C SER A 125 -16.09 6.42 5.07
N ARG A 126 -16.19 5.39 5.89
CA ARG A 126 -17.16 4.30 5.69
C ARG A 126 -18.60 4.73 5.96
N VAL A 127 -18.80 5.91 6.52
CA VAL A 127 -20.12 6.45 6.88
C VAL A 127 -20.78 7.13 5.69
N ASP A 128 -20.04 8.00 4.99
CA ASP A 128 -20.58 8.87 3.94
C ASP A 128 -19.75 8.97 2.66
N GLY A 129 -18.59 8.27 2.62
CA GLY A 129 -17.68 8.28 1.47
C GLY A 129 -16.86 9.55 1.32
N SER A 130 -16.87 10.44 2.30
CA SER A 130 -15.94 11.59 2.34
C SER A 130 -14.49 11.08 2.31
N VAL A 131 -13.62 11.84 1.65
CA VAL A 131 -12.21 11.48 1.46
C VAL A 131 -11.34 12.46 2.25
N ALA A 132 -10.53 11.94 3.16
CA ALA A 132 -9.42 12.68 3.76
C ALA A 132 -8.16 12.35 2.97
N PHE A 133 -7.42 13.36 2.52
CA PHE A 133 -6.23 13.14 1.71
C PHE A 133 -5.10 14.12 2.02
N VAL A 134 -3.91 13.76 1.64
CA VAL A 134 -2.71 14.57 1.79
C VAL A 134 -2.22 15.05 0.42
N ALA A 135 -2.16 16.36 0.24
CA ALA A 135 -1.57 17.02 -0.92
C ALA A 135 -0.89 18.30 -0.48
N ASN A 136 0.27 18.64 -1.06
CA ASN A 136 1.04 19.84 -0.72
C ASN A 136 1.31 20.02 0.78
N ASN A 137 1.57 18.93 1.50
CA ASN A 137 1.73 18.88 2.96
C ASN A 137 0.52 19.43 3.74
N GLN A 138 -0.69 19.28 3.21
CA GLN A 138 -1.94 19.63 3.84
C GLN A 138 -2.80 18.38 4.01
N LEU A 139 -3.45 18.25 5.17
CA LEU A 139 -4.53 17.30 5.37
C LEU A 139 -5.84 17.96 4.95
N VAL A 140 -6.48 17.40 3.95
CA VAL A 140 -7.67 17.97 3.31
C VAL A 140 -8.82 17.00 3.41
N LEU A 141 -10.02 17.51 3.63
CA LEU A 141 -11.27 16.78 3.54
C LEU A 141 -12.07 17.22 2.30
N ILE A 142 -12.70 16.27 1.63
CA ILE A 142 -13.60 16.52 0.52
C ILE A 142 -14.77 15.53 0.57
N ARG A 143 -15.95 15.91 0.11
CA ARG A 143 -17.09 14.98 0.05
C ARG A 143 -16.92 13.92 -1.04
N ALA A 144 -17.73 12.85 -0.92
CA ALA A 144 -17.76 11.74 -1.90
C ALA A 144 -18.04 12.17 -3.35
N ASP A 145 -18.63 13.33 -3.54
CA ASP A 145 -18.93 13.92 -4.85
C ASP A 145 -17.85 14.92 -5.35
N GLY A 146 -16.78 15.12 -4.57
CA GLY A 146 -15.72 16.08 -4.87
C GLY A 146 -16.06 17.53 -4.50
N SER A 147 -17.16 17.78 -3.78
CA SER A 147 -17.53 19.10 -3.25
C SER A 147 -16.95 19.37 -1.86
N ASP A 148 -17.12 20.61 -1.40
CA ASP A 148 -16.81 21.05 -0.03
C ASP A 148 -15.38 20.72 0.42
N ARG A 149 -14.38 21.04 -0.43
CA ARG A 149 -12.96 20.92 -0.08
C ARG A 149 -12.59 21.82 1.09
N GLU A 150 -12.06 21.23 2.15
CA GLU A 150 -11.65 21.92 3.38
C GLU A 150 -10.24 21.48 3.78
N VAL A 151 -9.37 22.42 4.12
CA VAL A 151 -8.05 22.13 4.72
C VAL A 151 -8.24 21.98 6.23
N LEU A 152 -8.07 20.77 6.74
CA LEU A 152 -8.17 20.49 8.18
C LEU A 152 -6.89 20.88 8.92
N VAL A 153 -5.73 20.59 8.31
CA VAL A 153 -4.41 20.88 8.89
C VAL A 153 -3.47 21.34 7.78
N ASP A 154 -2.74 22.40 8.03
CA ASP A 154 -1.65 22.87 7.16
C ASP A 154 -0.31 22.57 7.84
N GLY A 155 0.47 21.63 7.30
CA GLY A 155 1.79 21.27 7.78
C GLY A 155 2.88 22.28 7.42
N GLY A 156 2.58 23.24 6.53
CA GLY A 156 3.53 24.23 6.08
C GLY A 156 4.64 23.67 5.18
N ALA A 157 5.80 24.28 5.21
CA ALA A 157 6.95 23.87 4.40
C ALA A 157 7.57 22.57 4.94
N VAL A 158 7.84 21.61 4.06
CA VAL A 158 8.55 20.38 4.42
C VAL A 158 10.04 20.68 4.64
N ASP A 159 10.59 20.24 5.76
CA ASP A 159 12.03 20.19 5.98
C ASP A 159 12.64 19.05 5.15
N VAL A 160 13.28 19.39 4.04
CA VAL A 160 13.85 18.42 3.10
C VAL A 160 14.97 17.55 3.70
N ASN A 161 15.58 18.01 4.81
CA ASN A 161 16.61 17.23 5.51
C ASN A 161 16.01 16.27 6.53
N ASN A 162 14.80 16.59 7.03
CA ASN A 162 14.11 15.81 8.06
C ASN A 162 12.62 15.69 7.72
N PRO A 163 12.25 15.09 6.57
CA PRO A 163 10.85 15.08 6.11
C PRO A 163 9.93 14.39 7.12
N PHE A 164 10.40 13.34 7.81
CA PHE A 164 9.60 12.57 8.77
C PHE A 164 9.12 13.37 10.01
N ILE A 165 9.68 14.54 10.29
CA ILE A 165 9.21 15.43 11.38
C ILE A 165 8.31 16.57 10.88
N SER A 166 8.24 16.80 9.58
CA SER A 166 7.53 17.97 9.01
C SER A 166 6.46 17.59 7.99
N THR A 167 6.32 16.31 7.63
CA THR A 167 5.36 15.83 6.62
C THR A 167 4.12 15.26 7.29
N ILE A 168 2.96 15.67 6.80
CA ILE A 168 1.68 15.03 7.12
C ILE A 168 1.55 13.75 6.28
N ASN A 169 1.12 12.64 6.90
CA ASN A 169 0.95 11.35 6.24
C ASN A 169 -0.18 10.51 6.86
N SER A 170 -0.50 9.40 6.22
CA SER A 170 -1.30 8.28 6.73
C SER A 170 -2.63 8.69 7.38
N PRO A 171 -3.51 9.44 6.69
CA PRO A 171 -4.84 9.74 7.23
C PRO A 171 -5.68 8.47 7.34
N VAL A 172 -6.37 8.27 8.47
CA VAL A 172 -7.22 7.09 8.73
C VAL A 172 -8.48 7.50 9.49
N PHE A 173 -9.66 7.29 8.91
CA PHE A 173 -10.93 7.53 9.56
C PHE A 173 -11.24 6.48 10.63
N SER A 174 -11.79 6.93 11.77
CA SER A 174 -12.47 6.00 12.68
C SER A 174 -13.72 5.42 12.00
N PRO A 175 -14.14 4.17 12.34
CA PRO A 175 -15.28 3.52 11.70
C PRO A 175 -16.59 4.29 11.82
N ASP A 176 -16.76 5.12 12.85
CA ASP A 176 -17.91 5.99 13.08
C ASP A 176 -17.81 7.36 12.38
N GLY A 177 -16.67 7.64 11.72
CA GLY A 177 -16.40 8.88 11.01
C GLY A 177 -16.25 10.11 11.92
N GLN A 178 -16.11 9.94 13.25
CA GLN A 178 -16.03 11.08 14.18
C GLN A 178 -14.60 11.57 14.43
N THR A 179 -13.62 10.75 14.09
CA THR A 179 -12.20 11.03 14.31
C THR A 179 -11.40 10.68 13.06
N LEU A 180 -10.34 11.43 12.80
CA LEU A 180 -9.35 11.15 11.77
C LEU A 180 -7.98 11.05 12.44
N ALA A 181 -7.33 9.89 12.41
CA ALA A 181 -5.95 9.75 12.81
C ALA A 181 -5.04 10.13 11.64
N TYR A 182 -3.88 10.71 11.92
CA TYR A 182 -2.87 11.03 10.90
C TYR A 182 -1.49 11.18 11.56
N GLY A 183 -0.43 11.01 10.76
CA GLY A 183 0.94 11.26 11.17
C GLY A 183 1.33 12.72 10.92
N TYR A 184 1.80 13.43 11.95
CA TYR A 184 2.45 14.73 11.85
C TYR A 184 3.18 15.03 13.15
N GLN A 185 4.51 15.02 13.14
CA GLN A 185 5.34 15.13 14.35
C GLN A 185 5.06 14.00 15.37
N GLY A 186 4.30 13.00 14.98
CA GLY A 186 3.83 11.90 15.78
C GLY A 186 2.40 11.52 15.43
N LEU A 187 1.76 10.68 16.26
CA LEU A 187 0.37 10.32 16.11
C LEU A 187 -0.56 11.45 16.54
N GLN A 188 -1.35 11.95 15.60
CA GLN A 188 -2.37 12.98 15.82
C GLN A 188 -3.77 12.39 15.70
N LEU A 189 -4.73 12.89 16.47
CA LEU A 189 -6.15 12.63 16.30
C LEU A 189 -6.90 13.95 16.08
N TYR A 190 -7.52 14.11 14.91
CA TYR A 190 -8.43 15.20 14.60
C TYR A 190 -9.86 14.82 14.99
N SER A 191 -10.56 15.65 15.73
CA SER A 191 -11.96 15.47 16.11
C SER A 191 -12.86 16.36 15.26
N PHE A 192 -13.78 15.76 14.49
CA PHE A 192 -14.76 16.51 13.69
C PHE A 192 -15.78 17.26 14.57
N ALA A 193 -16.01 16.82 15.82
CA ALA A 193 -16.92 17.49 16.74
C ALA A 193 -16.36 18.85 17.25
N THR A 194 -15.03 18.96 17.38
CA THR A 194 -14.36 20.18 17.89
C THR A 194 -13.63 20.96 16.80
N GLY A 195 -13.35 20.35 15.64
CA GLY A 195 -12.53 20.92 14.58
C GLY A 195 -11.06 21.10 14.98
N THR A 196 -10.55 20.28 15.89
CA THR A 196 -9.17 20.41 16.43
C THR A 196 -8.43 19.09 16.43
N SER A 197 -7.10 19.17 16.29
CA SER A 197 -6.18 18.05 16.46
C SER A 197 -5.58 18.00 17.84
N GLU A 198 -5.29 16.78 18.30
CA GLU A 198 -4.56 16.51 19.54
C GLU A 198 -3.40 15.55 19.26
N LEU A 199 -2.18 15.95 19.63
CA LEU A 199 -1.01 15.07 19.58
C LEU A 199 -1.13 14.01 20.69
N LYS A 200 -1.19 12.75 20.30
CA LYS A 200 -1.31 11.61 21.22
C LYS A 200 0.03 11.01 21.59
N ILE A 201 0.91 10.82 20.62
CA ILE A 201 2.26 10.32 20.85
C ILE A 201 3.21 11.12 19.97
N GLU A 202 4.22 11.75 20.57
CA GLU A 202 5.23 12.54 19.87
C GLU A 202 6.31 11.62 19.27
N ASN A 203 6.73 11.88 18.03
CA ASN A 203 7.85 11.19 17.38
C ASN A 203 9.12 11.35 18.21
N GLN A 204 9.84 10.26 18.37
CA GLN A 204 11.12 10.26 19.07
C GLN A 204 12.25 10.34 18.05
N VAL A 205 13.03 11.39 18.13
CA VAL A 205 14.15 11.66 17.25
C VAL A 205 15.38 12.03 18.04
N ASP A 206 16.56 11.68 17.55
CA ASP A 206 17.84 12.05 18.13
C ASP A 206 18.51 13.12 17.27
N ASP A 207 18.88 14.27 17.85
CA ASP A 207 19.67 15.30 17.18
C ASP A 207 21.12 14.82 17.06
N VAL A 208 21.56 14.60 15.83
CA VAL A 208 22.93 14.17 15.51
C VAL A 208 23.85 15.35 15.17
N GLY A 209 23.33 16.56 15.27
CA GLY A 209 24.04 17.81 15.01
C GLY A 209 23.88 18.29 13.55
N GLY A 210 24.17 19.56 13.33
CA GLY A 210 24.07 20.18 12.01
C GLY A 210 22.65 20.35 11.48
N GLY A 211 21.63 20.26 12.34
CA GLY A 211 20.21 20.33 11.95
C GLY A 211 19.68 19.01 11.35
N LEU A 212 20.38 17.90 11.55
CA LEU A 212 19.96 16.57 11.15
C LEU A 212 19.43 15.80 12.34
N PHE A 213 18.30 15.13 12.14
CA PHE A 213 17.69 14.24 13.11
C PHE A 213 17.69 12.80 12.59
N VAL A 214 17.74 11.84 13.49
CA VAL A 214 17.63 10.41 13.19
C VAL A 214 16.39 9.86 13.90
N PRO A 215 15.48 9.15 13.19
CA PRO A 215 14.34 8.53 13.83
C PRO A 215 14.77 7.49 14.86
N ARG A 216 14.37 7.66 16.11
CA ARG A 216 14.44 6.62 17.12
C ARG A 216 13.15 5.82 17.12
N GLU A 217 11.99 6.49 17.06
CA GLU A 217 10.70 5.88 16.88
C GLU A 217 9.69 6.90 16.31
N LEU A 218 9.10 6.59 15.17
CA LEU A 218 8.04 7.35 14.52
C LEU A 218 6.71 6.61 14.70
N TYR A 219 5.60 7.35 14.72
CA TYR A 219 4.26 6.80 14.95
C TYR A 219 3.34 7.20 13.83
N GLU A 220 3.01 6.24 12.95
CA GLU A 220 2.17 6.44 11.78
C GLU A 220 0.92 5.58 11.88
N PRO A 221 -0.31 6.14 11.80
CA PRO A 221 -1.52 5.33 11.85
C PRO A 221 -1.68 4.50 10.57
N GLU A 222 -2.19 3.27 10.71
CA GLU A 222 -2.48 2.38 9.59
C GLU A 222 -3.99 2.15 9.43
N ARG A 223 -4.65 1.67 10.49
CA ARG A 223 -6.04 1.23 10.41
C ARG A 223 -6.71 1.10 11.76
N TYR A 224 -7.91 1.63 11.92
CA TYR A 224 -8.73 1.33 13.10
C TYR A 224 -9.23 -0.10 13.11
N SER A 225 -9.38 -0.69 14.32
CA SER A 225 -10.15 -1.92 14.48
C SER A 225 -11.61 -1.72 14.05
N PRO A 226 -12.33 -2.77 13.65
CA PRO A 226 -13.72 -2.64 13.17
C PRO A 226 -14.68 -1.97 14.17
N ASP A 227 -14.42 -2.10 15.46
CA ASP A 227 -15.20 -1.47 16.55
C ASP A 227 -14.70 -0.05 16.92
N GLY A 228 -13.63 0.44 16.29
CA GLY A 228 -13.03 1.75 16.54
C GLY A 228 -12.31 1.90 17.87
N THR A 229 -12.21 0.85 18.70
CA THR A 229 -11.61 0.93 20.03
C THR A 229 -10.09 0.88 20.03
N LYS A 230 -9.49 0.44 18.93
CA LYS A 230 -8.05 0.28 18.73
C LYS A 230 -7.62 0.89 17.41
N LEU A 231 -6.38 1.34 17.34
CA LEU A 231 -5.75 1.83 16.12
C LEU A 231 -4.43 1.07 15.93
N LEU A 232 -4.30 0.38 14.82
CA LEU A 232 -3.04 -0.17 14.39
C LEU A 232 -2.15 0.98 13.90
N ILE A 233 -0.90 1.00 14.34
CA ILE A 233 0.08 2.00 13.95
C ILE A 233 1.39 1.33 13.55
N THR A 234 2.06 1.89 12.58
CA THR A 234 3.45 1.57 12.26
C THR A 234 4.39 2.33 13.17
N LEU A 235 5.33 1.61 13.77
CA LEU A 235 6.50 2.14 14.47
C LEU A 235 7.67 2.17 13.49
N GLY A 236 8.04 3.36 13.01
CA GLY A 236 9.19 3.54 12.13
C GLY A 236 10.48 3.72 12.94
N TYR A 237 11.57 3.05 12.54
CA TYR A 237 12.90 3.15 13.13
C TYR A 237 13.93 3.58 12.08
N TYR A 238 15.14 3.88 12.50
CA TYR A 238 16.23 4.20 11.56
C TYR A 238 16.49 3.08 10.54
N GLU A 239 16.45 1.82 11.00
CA GLU A 239 16.65 0.64 10.14
C GLU A 239 15.55 -0.40 10.44
N GLY A 240 14.33 -0.17 9.95
CA GLY A 240 13.23 -1.11 10.09
C GLY A 240 11.94 -0.49 10.60
N ALA A 241 10.94 -1.33 10.75
CA ALA A 241 9.64 -0.95 11.25
C ALA A 241 8.98 -2.13 11.98
N SER A 242 7.93 -1.84 12.74
CA SER A 242 7.08 -2.82 13.40
C SER A 242 5.70 -2.22 13.61
N SER A 243 4.66 -3.03 13.74
CA SER A 243 3.37 -2.54 14.18
C SER A 243 3.26 -2.44 15.71
N ALA A 244 2.30 -1.64 16.16
CA ALA A 244 1.80 -1.63 17.53
C ALA A 244 0.30 -1.32 17.52
N VAL A 245 -0.38 -1.63 18.62
CA VAL A 245 -1.80 -1.30 18.81
C VAL A 245 -1.90 -0.12 19.78
N TYR A 246 -2.39 1.00 19.31
CA TYR A 246 -2.71 2.15 20.14
C TYR A 246 -4.15 2.05 20.64
N LEU A 247 -4.35 2.29 21.93
CA LEU A 247 -5.65 2.28 22.63
C LEU A 247 -6.07 3.73 22.90
N PRO A 248 -6.95 4.35 22.08
CA PRO A 248 -7.29 5.77 22.23
C PRO A 248 -7.91 6.12 23.57
N ALA A 249 -8.69 5.20 24.17
CA ALA A 249 -9.39 5.44 25.44
C ALA A 249 -8.47 5.57 26.65
N SER A 250 -7.34 4.84 26.66
CA SER A 250 -6.35 4.86 27.77
C SER A 250 -5.06 5.58 27.42
N ASN A 251 -4.87 5.96 26.17
CA ASN A 251 -3.62 6.50 25.62
C ASN A 251 -2.43 5.54 25.83
N GLU A 252 -2.66 4.25 25.66
CA GLU A 252 -1.67 3.20 25.84
C GLU A 252 -1.24 2.61 24.51
N LEU A 253 -0.01 2.12 24.45
CA LEU A 253 0.58 1.45 23.30
C LEU A 253 0.93 0.00 23.64
N VAL A 254 0.28 -0.94 22.96
CA VAL A 254 0.58 -2.37 23.04
C VAL A 254 1.58 -2.71 21.94
N ARG A 255 2.82 -3.02 22.33
CA ARG A 255 3.90 -3.39 21.42
C ARG A 255 3.89 -4.88 21.12
N LEU A 256 4.40 -5.27 19.95
CA LEU A 256 4.55 -6.68 19.60
C LEU A 256 5.54 -7.39 20.52
N THR A 257 5.25 -8.66 20.80
CA THR A 257 6.11 -9.56 21.58
C THR A 257 6.29 -10.89 20.85
N GLY A 258 7.52 -11.26 20.55
CA GLY A 258 7.83 -12.39 19.66
C GLY A 258 7.85 -11.98 18.19
N GLY A 259 7.98 -12.96 17.31
CA GLY A 259 8.05 -12.72 15.85
C GLY A 259 9.39 -12.16 15.37
N GLU A 260 10.49 -12.44 16.11
CA GLU A 260 11.82 -11.97 15.73
C GLU A 260 12.17 -12.38 14.29
N GLY A 261 12.67 -11.42 13.52
CA GLY A 261 13.01 -11.59 12.11
C GLY A 261 11.82 -11.42 11.15
N ALA A 262 10.60 -11.24 11.64
CA ALA A 262 9.44 -10.89 10.83
C ALA A 262 9.32 -9.37 10.67
N LEU A 263 8.91 -8.92 9.48
CA LEU A 263 8.41 -7.56 9.27
C LEU A 263 6.88 -7.61 9.41
N ILE A 264 6.37 -7.10 10.52
CA ILE A 264 4.93 -7.03 10.82
C ILE A 264 4.56 -5.57 10.91
N CYS A 265 4.23 -4.96 9.78
CA CYS A 265 3.85 -3.55 9.66
C CYS A 265 3.44 -3.19 8.23
N CYS A 266 3.24 -1.90 8.04
CA CYS A 266 3.42 -1.18 6.79
C CYS A 266 2.35 -1.53 5.75
N ASP A 267 1.08 -1.48 6.16
CA ASP A 267 -0.14 -1.75 5.38
C ASP A 267 -0.39 -3.24 5.02
N ASP A 268 0.58 -4.15 5.23
CA ASP A 268 0.41 -5.60 5.03
C ASP A 268 -0.29 -6.27 6.21
N THR A 269 -1.23 -5.56 6.84
CA THR A 269 -1.93 -5.99 8.04
C THR A 269 -3.44 -5.88 7.87
N GLU A 270 -4.20 -6.84 8.39
CA GLU A 270 -5.65 -6.82 8.35
C GLU A 270 -6.27 -7.29 9.67
N TRP A 271 -7.27 -6.54 10.18
CA TRP A 271 -7.96 -6.88 11.41
C TRP A 271 -8.88 -8.10 11.25
N ALA A 272 -8.90 -8.96 12.26
CA ALA A 272 -10.05 -9.85 12.46
C ALA A 272 -11.32 -9.03 12.71
N ALA A 273 -12.46 -9.52 12.24
CA ALA A 273 -13.73 -8.79 12.30
C ALA A 273 -14.16 -8.40 13.72
N ASP A 274 -13.73 -9.15 14.74
CA ASP A 274 -14.00 -8.88 16.16
C ASP A 274 -12.98 -7.94 16.83
N GLY A 275 -11.96 -7.49 16.08
CA GLY A 275 -10.89 -6.63 16.58
C GLY A 275 -10.02 -7.24 17.68
N SER A 276 -10.09 -8.55 17.91
CA SER A 276 -9.28 -9.25 18.93
C SER A 276 -7.85 -9.50 18.49
N SER A 277 -7.62 -9.59 17.18
CA SER A 277 -6.32 -9.84 16.58
C SER A 277 -6.21 -9.19 15.20
N PHE A 278 -5.01 -9.12 14.68
CA PHE A 278 -4.76 -8.81 13.28
C PHE A 278 -3.81 -9.83 12.67
N TYR A 279 -3.85 -9.93 11.35
CA TYR A 279 -2.98 -10.78 10.56
C TYR A 279 -1.99 -9.92 9.80
N SER A 280 -0.79 -10.44 9.58
CA SER A 280 0.23 -9.85 8.73
C SER A 280 0.88 -10.93 7.90
N ALA A 281 1.20 -10.62 6.67
CA ALA A 281 1.84 -11.53 5.74
C ALA A 281 2.99 -10.84 5.01
N ASN A 282 4.02 -11.58 4.63
CA ASN A 282 5.14 -11.06 3.86
C ASN A 282 5.52 -12.03 2.74
N PRO A 283 5.31 -11.64 1.46
CA PRO A 283 5.66 -12.46 0.30
C PRO A 283 7.13 -12.33 -0.11
N THR A 284 7.92 -11.49 0.57
CA THR A 284 9.33 -11.24 0.24
C THR A 284 10.26 -11.97 1.19
N MET A 285 11.44 -12.30 0.71
CA MET A 285 12.52 -12.85 1.53
C MET A 285 13.78 -12.02 1.31
N GLY A 286 14.36 -11.52 2.38
CA GLY A 286 15.56 -10.68 2.34
C GLY A 286 16.05 -10.38 3.73
N MET A 287 16.03 -9.12 4.15
CA MET A 287 16.38 -8.71 5.51
C MET A 287 15.40 -9.28 6.54
N PHE A 288 14.14 -9.44 6.17
CA PHE A 288 13.08 -9.99 7.01
C PHE A 288 12.60 -11.35 6.50
N SER A 289 12.01 -12.14 7.38
CA SER A 289 11.44 -13.44 7.04
C SER A 289 10.14 -13.25 6.26
N SER A 290 9.93 -14.07 5.23
CA SER A 290 8.62 -14.28 4.64
C SER A 290 7.73 -15.10 5.57
N GLY A 291 6.40 -15.10 5.34
CA GLY A 291 5.48 -15.93 6.11
C GLY A 291 4.16 -15.26 6.42
N LEU A 292 3.43 -15.83 7.38
CA LEU A 292 2.15 -15.33 7.85
C LEU A 292 2.05 -15.43 9.37
N TRP A 293 1.58 -14.37 9.99
CA TRP A 293 1.49 -14.21 11.43
C TRP A 293 0.11 -13.73 11.85
N ARG A 294 -0.28 -14.10 13.06
CA ARG A 294 -1.41 -13.52 13.78
C ARG A 294 -0.88 -12.84 15.04
N VAL A 295 -1.38 -11.65 15.32
CA VAL A 295 -1.04 -10.86 16.51
C VAL A 295 -2.26 -10.70 17.39
N ASP A 296 -2.16 -11.03 18.67
CA ASP A 296 -3.18 -10.74 19.67
C ASP A 296 -3.16 -9.24 19.99
N ALA A 297 -4.27 -8.56 19.78
CA ALA A 297 -4.34 -7.10 19.88
C ALA A 297 -4.29 -6.58 21.33
N ALA A 298 -4.59 -7.40 22.33
CA ALA A 298 -4.57 -6.99 23.72
C ALA A 298 -3.19 -7.15 24.37
N THR A 299 -2.38 -8.10 23.88
CA THR A 299 -1.08 -8.44 24.46
C THR A 299 0.10 -8.18 23.55
N GLY A 300 -0.14 -7.97 22.25
CA GLY A 300 0.90 -7.87 21.23
C GLY A 300 1.60 -9.20 20.92
N ALA A 301 1.10 -10.33 21.46
CA ALA A 301 1.72 -11.63 21.26
C ALA A 301 1.62 -12.09 19.82
N VAL A 302 2.77 -12.34 19.18
CA VAL A 302 2.89 -12.80 17.78
C VAL A 302 2.86 -14.33 17.75
N THR A 303 1.99 -14.88 16.93
CA THR A 303 1.92 -16.31 16.61
C THR A 303 2.25 -16.53 15.15
N THR A 304 3.31 -17.26 14.84
CA THR A 304 3.65 -17.66 13.46
C THR A 304 2.66 -18.75 13.02
N LEU A 305 1.88 -18.48 11.97
CA LEU A 305 0.96 -19.42 11.35
C LEU A 305 1.64 -20.18 10.20
N ILE A 306 2.37 -19.47 9.35
CA ILE A 306 3.19 -20.06 8.28
C ILE A 306 4.62 -19.52 8.45
N PRO A 307 5.60 -20.35 8.82
CA PRO A 307 7.00 -19.93 8.85
C PRO A 307 7.54 -19.78 7.42
N GLY A 308 8.42 -18.80 7.20
CA GLY A 308 9.08 -18.61 5.91
C GLY A 308 9.92 -19.83 5.52
N ASP A 309 10.80 -20.31 6.41
CA ASP A 309 11.50 -21.58 6.18
C ASP A 309 10.53 -22.75 6.38
N ALA A 310 10.19 -23.41 5.26
CA ALA A 310 9.30 -24.58 5.24
C ALA A 310 10.04 -25.89 5.59
N GLY A 311 11.36 -25.84 5.72
CA GLY A 311 12.22 -27.00 5.80
C GLY A 311 12.41 -27.71 4.44
N GLY A 312 13.36 -28.63 4.38
CA GLY A 312 13.62 -29.40 3.15
C GLY A 312 14.08 -28.58 1.94
N GLY A 313 14.54 -27.37 2.15
CA GLY A 313 15.03 -26.48 1.09
C GLY A 313 13.93 -25.69 0.36
N ASN A 314 12.76 -25.53 0.97
CA ASN A 314 11.69 -24.66 0.44
C ASN A 314 11.40 -23.50 1.39
N TYR A 315 10.91 -22.40 0.79
CA TYR A 315 10.41 -21.22 1.49
C TYR A 315 8.93 -21.00 1.19
N ASN A 316 8.17 -20.65 2.23
CA ASN A 316 6.79 -20.20 2.12
C ASN A 316 6.74 -18.69 2.00
N LEU A 317 5.91 -18.23 1.09
CA LEU A 317 5.61 -16.83 0.86
C LEU A 317 4.10 -16.68 1.04
N ALA A 318 3.68 -15.70 1.81
CA ALA A 318 2.26 -15.38 2.01
C ALA A 318 2.05 -13.89 1.88
N ASP A 319 0.85 -13.49 1.42
CA ASP A 319 0.50 -12.10 1.18
C ASP A 319 -0.99 -11.88 1.46
N GLU A 320 -1.36 -10.64 1.84
CA GLU A 320 -2.74 -10.15 1.94
C GLU A 320 -3.70 -11.08 2.70
N ALA A 321 -3.38 -11.39 3.95
CA ALA A 321 -4.18 -12.27 4.78
C ALA A 321 -5.48 -11.60 5.24
N TYR A 322 -6.63 -12.24 4.98
CA TYR A 322 -7.97 -11.77 5.33
C TYR A 322 -8.79 -12.85 6.03
N LEU A 323 -9.17 -12.62 7.28
CA LEU A 323 -10.13 -13.47 7.99
C LEU A 323 -11.55 -13.04 7.63
N ALA A 324 -12.20 -13.80 6.75
CA ALA A 324 -13.51 -13.49 6.24
C ALA A 324 -14.65 -13.79 7.25
N PRO A 325 -15.86 -13.25 7.04
CA PRO A 325 -17.01 -13.48 7.91
C PRO A 325 -17.46 -14.95 8.02
N ASP A 326 -17.08 -15.80 7.06
CA ASP A 326 -17.33 -17.25 7.09
C ASP A 326 -16.39 -18.02 8.06
N GLY A 327 -15.48 -17.30 8.70
CA GLY A 327 -14.50 -17.85 9.63
C GLY A 327 -13.32 -18.55 8.97
N GLN A 328 -13.17 -18.44 7.64
CA GLN A 328 -12.01 -18.93 6.90
C GLN A 328 -10.96 -17.82 6.73
N LEU A 329 -9.70 -18.20 6.72
CA LEU A 329 -8.60 -17.32 6.41
C LEU A 329 -8.27 -17.40 4.91
N TYR A 330 -8.36 -16.29 4.21
CA TYR A 330 -8.03 -16.10 2.80
C TYR A 330 -6.69 -15.40 2.69
N PHE A 331 -5.82 -15.83 1.80
CA PHE A 331 -4.51 -15.21 1.60
C PHE A 331 -3.91 -15.65 0.25
N LEU A 332 -2.89 -14.95 -0.18
CA LEU A 332 -2.07 -15.38 -1.31
C LEU A 332 -0.90 -16.22 -0.79
N PHE A 333 -0.53 -17.27 -1.52
CA PHE A 333 0.47 -18.22 -1.05
C PHE A 333 1.30 -18.81 -2.19
N ALA A 334 2.59 -19.01 -1.92
CA ALA A 334 3.48 -19.87 -2.70
C ALA A 334 4.43 -20.63 -1.77
N SER A 335 4.90 -21.80 -2.22
CA SER A 335 6.05 -22.48 -1.65
C SER A 335 7.07 -22.69 -2.75
N VAL A 336 8.23 -22.09 -2.61
CA VAL A 336 9.26 -22.05 -3.65
C VAL A 336 10.55 -22.72 -3.17
N PRO A 337 11.38 -23.30 -4.06
CA PRO A 337 12.70 -23.77 -3.68
C PRO A 337 13.52 -22.62 -3.04
N SER A 338 14.38 -22.97 -2.08
CA SER A 338 15.28 -22.00 -1.44
C SER A 338 16.09 -21.27 -2.51
N PRO A 339 15.94 -19.95 -2.60
CA PRO A 339 16.66 -19.18 -3.61
C PRO A 339 18.12 -18.96 -3.21
N GLU A 340 18.95 -18.72 -4.20
CA GLU A 340 20.25 -18.13 -4.00
C GLU A 340 20.07 -16.60 -3.98
N GLY A 341 19.68 -16.01 -2.82
CA GLY A 341 19.53 -14.57 -2.66
C GLY A 341 18.14 -14.09 -2.22
N ILE A 342 17.83 -12.84 -2.53
CA ILE A 342 16.61 -12.14 -2.14
C ILE A 342 15.48 -12.51 -3.11
N ILE A 343 14.28 -12.86 -2.57
CA ILE A 343 13.05 -12.96 -3.36
C ILE A 343 12.25 -11.67 -3.14
N THR A 344 11.96 -10.98 -4.21
CA THR A 344 11.10 -9.79 -4.19
C THR A 344 9.76 -10.02 -4.91
N ARG A 345 9.68 -11.04 -5.76
CA ARG A 345 8.46 -11.42 -6.49
C ARG A 345 8.44 -12.93 -6.71
N SER A 346 7.26 -13.50 -6.61
CA SER A 346 7.01 -14.94 -6.83
C SER A 346 5.58 -15.14 -7.29
N PRO A 347 5.29 -16.20 -8.06
CA PRO A 347 3.95 -16.51 -8.50
C PRO A 347 3.10 -16.99 -7.31
N LEU A 348 2.32 -16.09 -6.72
CA LEU A 348 1.38 -16.39 -5.64
C LEU A 348 0.04 -16.90 -6.18
N GLN A 349 -0.64 -17.76 -5.42
CA GLN A 349 -2.00 -18.24 -5.70
C GLN A 349 -2.95 -17.86 -4.56
N ALA A 350 -4.20 -17.53 -4.88
CA ALA A 350 -5.24 -17.33 -3.89
C ALA A 350 -5.63 -18.67 -3.26
N VAL A 351 -5.57 -18.72 -1.93
CA VAL A 351 -5.93 -19.89 -1.12
C VAL A 351 -6.87 -19.49 0.02
N ARG A 352 -7.57 -20.49 0.57
CA ARG A 352 -8.27 -20.37 1.86
C ARG A 352 -7.94 -21.53 2.77
N SER A 353 -8.10 -21.34 4.07
CA SER A 353 -7.89 -22.36 5.10
C SER A 353 -8.72 -22.08 6.35
N ALA A 354 -8.66 -22.96 7.35
CA ALA A 354 -9.02 -22.57 8.71
C ALA A 354 -8.11 -21.43 9.22
N PRO A 355 -8.45 -20.72 10.32
CA PRO A 355 -7.68 -19.58 10.84
C PRO A 355 -6.24 -19.90 11.24
N ASP A 356 -5.84 -21.19 11.28
CA ASP A 356 -4.46 -21.62 11.51
C ASP A 356 -3.56 -21.56 10.26
N ALA A 357 -4.11 -21.14 9.12
CA ALA A 357 -3.49 -21.04 7.82
C ALA A 357 -3.03 -22.38 7.18
N VAL A 358 -3.31 -23.51 7.83
CA VAL A 358 -2.82 -24.85 7.45
C VAL A 358 -3.96 -25.84 7.22
N THR A 359 -4.86 -25.95 8.20
CA THR A 359 -5.93 -26.95 8.17
C THR A 359 -6.91 -26.66 7.05
N GLY A 360 -7.15 -27.67 6.20
CA GLY A 360 -8.10 -27.57 5.10
C GLY A 360 -7.72 -26.58 4.01
N ARG A 361 -6.43 -26.20 3.88
CA ARG A 361 -5.99 -25.27 2.87
C ARG A 361 -6.32 -25.76 1.45
N THR A 362 -6.98 -24.90 0.69
CA THR A 362 -7.41 -25.16 -0.68
C THR A 362 -7.10 -23.98 -1.59
N VAL A 363 -6.69 -24.28 -2.83
CA VAL A 363 -6.50 -23.27 -3.88
C VAL A 363 -7.86 -22.82 -4.38
N LEU A 364 -8.07 -21.52 -4.50
CA LEU A 364 -9.33 -20.89 -4.94
C LEU A 364 -9.37 -20.65 -6.46
N SER A 365 -8.19 -20.37 -7.03
CA SER A 365 -8.04 -20.15 -8.48
C SER A 365 -6.74 -20.77 -8.97
N THR A 366 -6.73 -21.27 -10.20
CA THR A 366 -5.50 -21.74 -10.88
C THR A 366 -4.63 -20.58 -11.38
N GLU A 367 -5.14 -19.35 -11.33
CA GLU A 367 -4.39 -18.18 -11.71
C GLU A 367 -3.27 -17.90 -10.71
N THR A 368 -2.11 -17.48 -11.21
CA THR A 368 -0.93 -17.10 -10.42
C THR A 368 -0.58 -15.63 -10.68
N PHE A 369 -0.10 -14.95 -9.65
CA PHE A 369 0.22 -13.52 -9.69
C PHE A 369 1.70 -13.33 -9.36
N GLU A 370 2.54 -13.11 -10.37
CA GLU A 370 3.98 -12.87 -10.18
C GLU A 370 4.28 -11.38 -10.00
N LEU A 371 3.57 -10.52 -10.71
CA LEU A 371 3.78 -9.07 -10.69
C LEU A 371 2.71 -8.35 -9.85
N LEU A 372 2.33 -8.93 -8.73
CA LEU A 372 1.34 -8.36 -7.83
C LEU A 372 1.92 -7.15 -7.08
N ASN A 373 1.20 -6.03 -7.09
CA ASN A 373 1.54 -4.83 -6.33
C ASN A 373 0.57 -4.59 -5.16
N GLU A 374 -0.68 -4.97 -5.33
CA GLU A 374 -1.72 -4.74 -4.32
C GLU A 374 -2.85 -5.74 -4.51
N THR A 375 -3.50 -6.12 -3.43
CA THR A 375 -4.68 -7.00 -3.45
C THR A 375 -5.74 -6.42 -2.52
N MET A 376 -7.00 -6.58 -2.90
CA MET A 376 -8.14 -6.25 -2.04
C MET A 376 -9.18 -7.37 -2.10
N TRP A 377 -9.46 -7.99 -0.97
CA TRP A 377 -10.52 -8.99 -0.85
C TRP A 377 -11.91 -8.33 -0.85
N ALA A 378 -12.86 -8.98 -1.52
CA ALA A 378 -14.27 -8.66 -1.31
C ALA A 378 -14.63 -8.87 0.17
N PRO A 379 -15.54 -8.08 0.76
CA PRO A 379 -15.92 -8.22 2.17
C PRO A 379 -16.45 -9.61 2.57
N ASP A 380 -16.99 -10.38 1.61
CA ASP A 380 -17.44 -11.76 1.78
C ASP A 380 -16.43 -12.79 1.22
N ALA A 381 -15.25 -12.35 0.77
CA ALA A 381 -14.22 -13.14 0.14
C ALA A 381 -14.66 -13.91 -1.13
N SER A 382 -15.75 -13.52 -1.78
CA SER A 382 -16.24 -14.16 -3.02
C SER A 382 -15.35 -13.93 -4.24
N PHE A 383 -14.50 -12.91 -4.20
CA PHE A 383 -13.47 -12.58 -5.19
C PHE A 383 -12.34 -11.75 -4.55
N LEU A 384 -11.26 -11.56 -5.28
CA LEU A 384 -10.27 -10.53 -4.98
C LEU A 384 -10.10 -9.56 -6.15
N ILE A 385 -9.67 -8.34 -5.88
CA ILE A 385 -9.15 -7.41 -6.86
C ILE A 385 -7.62 -7.50 -6.79
N ALA A 386 -6.96 -7.80 -7.91
CA ALA A 386 -5.51 -7.84 -8.02
C ALA A 386 -5.03 -6.68 -8.86
N VAL A 387 -4.06 -5.91 -8.35
CA VAL A 387 -3.35 -4.87 -9.09
C VAL A 387 -2.02 -5.41 -9.55
N LEU A 388 -1.80 -5.42 -10.86
CA LEU A 388 -0.64 -6.04 -11.48
C LEU A 388 0.31 -4.97 -12.03
N ALA A 389 1.58 -5.05 -11.65
CA ALA A 389 2.62 -4.20 -12.19
C ALA A 389 2.80 -4.44 -13.70
N PRO A 390 3.07 -3.40 -14.49
CA PRO A 390 3.40 -3.55 -15.91
C PRO A 390 4.79 -4.15 -16.15
N SER A 391 5.69 -4.10 -15.16
CA SER A 391 7.03 -4.69 -15.22
C SER A 391 7.55 -5.01 -13.81
N PRO A 392 8.58 -5.90 -13.69
CA PRO A 392 9.11 -6.31 -12.38
C PRO A 392 9.69 -5.18 -11.52
N GLU A 393 10.12 -4.07 -12.13
CA GLU A 393 10.73 -2.93 -11.46
C GLU A 393 9.72 -1.95 -10.86
N ILE A 394 8.43 -2.09 -11.21
CA ILE A 394 7.35 -1.22 -10.73
C ILE A 394 6.68 -1.91 -9.53
N TYR A 395 6.78 -1.29 -8.37
CA TYR A 395 6.28 -1.84 -7.09
C TYR A 395 5.00 -1.16 -6.58
N GLN A 396 4.42 -0.23 -7.33
CA GLN A 396 3.21 0.48 -6.94
C GLN A 396 2.29 0.68 -8.13
N GLY A 397 0.98 0.47 -7.90
CA GLY A 397 -0.05 0.63 -8.90
C GLY A 397 0.07 -0.34 -10.08
N GLY A 398 -0.88 -0.24 -10.99
CA GLY A 398 -0.95 -1.05 -12.19
C GLY A 398 -2.38 -1.35 -12.61
N GLU A 399 -2.54 -2.23 -13.60
CA GLU A 399 -3.85 -2.69 -14.06
C GLU A 399 -4.56 -3.48 -12.95
N ALA A 400 -5.79 -3.09 -12.64
CA ALA A 400 -6.63 -3.81 -11.69
C ALA A 400 -7.60 -4.74 -12.39
N LYS A 401 -7.74 -5.98 -11.87
CA LYS A 401 -8.72 -6.96 -12.34
C LYS A 401 -9.42 -7.66 -11.19
N ILE A 402 -10.65 -8.10 -11.41
CA ILE A 402 -11.40 -8.95 -10.49
C ILE A 402 -11.08 -10.41 -10.80
N VAL A 403 -10.74 -11.18 -9.77
CA VAL A 403 -10.48 -12.62 -9.84
C VAL A 403 -11.54 -13.36 -9.05
N TYR A 404 -12.45 -14.02 -9.74
CA TYR A 404 -13.57 -14.74 -9.14
C TYR A 404 -13.19 -16.17 -8.72
N PHE A 405 -13.87 -16.68 -7.68
CA PHE A 405 -13.64 -18.03 -7.15
C PHE A 405 -14.78 -19.01 -7.45
N ASP A 406 -15.78 -18.59 -8.20
CA ASP A 406 -16.94 -19.41 -8.62
C ASP A 406 -16.79 -20.03 -10.02
N GLY A 407 -15.59 -19.93 -10.61
CA GLY A 407 -15.28 -20.46 -11.95
C GLY A 407 -15.55 -19.49 -13.09
N ARG A 408 -16.02 -18.27 -12.83
CA ARG A 408 -16.07 -17.22 -13.85
C ARG A 408 -14.64 -16.80 -14.23
N PRO A 409 -14.40 -16.36 -15.47
CA PRO A 409 -13.11 -15.80 -15.85
C PRO A 409 -12.88 -14.47 -15.12
N SER A 410 -11.61 -14.16 -14.85
CA SER A 410 -11.21 -12.84 -14.34
C SER A 410 -11.62 -11.74 -15.30
N ALA A 411 -11.98 -10.58 -14.77
CA ALA A 411 -12.46 -9.45 -15.55
C ALA A 411 -11.59 -8.20 -15.28
N PRO A 412 -11.20 -7.43 -16.32
CA PRO A 412 -10.52 -6.15 -16.12
C PRO A 412 -11.46 -5.19 -15.37
N LEU A 413 -10.88 -4.39 -14.48
CA LEU A 413 -11.62 -3.40 -13.69
C LEU A 413 -11.25 -1.98 -14.09
N THR A 414 -9.95 -1.65 -14.08
CA THR A 414 -9.41 -0.36 -14.53
C THR A 414 -7.98 -0.51 -15.03
N SER A 415 -7.56 0.36 -15.91
CA SER A 415 -6.20 0.35 -16.48
C SER A 415 -5.12 0.73 -15.47
N PHE A 416 -5.48 1.40 -14.38
CA PHE A 416 -4.57 1.73 -13.29
C PHE A 416 -5.34 1.90 -11.99
N ALA A 417 -4.82 1.32 -10.90
CA ALA A 417 -5.23 1.57 -9.53
C ALA A 417 -4.02 1.46 -8.60
N GLN A 418 -4.05 2.20 -7.49
CA GLN A 418 -3.09 2.16 -6.40
C GLN A 418 -3.79 2.57 -5.11
N ARG A 419 -3.43 1.94 -3.98
CA ARG A 419 -4.01 2.24 -2.64
C ARG A 419 -5.52 2.15 -2.64
N MET A 420 -6.05 1.02 -3.07
CA MET A 420 -7.50 0.80 -3.13
C MET A 420 -8.16 0.84 -1.75
N LYS A 421 -9.35 1.42 -1.68
CA LYS A 421 -10.16 1.49 -0.45
C LYS A 421 -11.62 1.21 -0.78
N TRP A 422 -12.30 0.38 0.05
CA TRP A 422 -13.76 0.26 -0.03
C TRP A 422 -14.43 1.49 0.57
N GLY A 423 -15.39 2.04 -0.16
CA GLY A 423 -16.31 3.05 0.33
C GLY A 423 -17.53 2.45 1.05
N PRO A 424 -18.52 3.28 1.35
CA PRO A 424 -19.79 2.84 1.94
C PRO A 424 -20.67 2.05 0.96
#